data_127c85422919aa61077c63519d22bcf5
#
_entry.id   127c85422919aa61077c63519d22bcf5
#
_cell.length_a   1.000
_cell.length_b   1.000
_cell.length_c   1.000
_cell.angle_alpha   90.00
_cell.angle_beta   90.00
_cell.angle_gamma   90.00
#
_symmetry.space_group_name_H-M   'P 1'
#
loop_
_entity.id
_entity.type
_entity.pdbx_description
1 polymer ?
#
loop_
_entity_poly.entity_id
_entity_poly.type
_entity_poly.pdbx_seq_one_letter_code
_entity_poly.pdbx_strand_id
1 'polypeptide(L)'
;MGRGNATSVAAGKGRVMRRWIAGICLCLALAYWAVGSALAQVDEAARANTLFNEGKRLDALPLYEDLTKAHSDQSLYFKRLADCLGAQAVQLSDPAEIKAVRIRERDAAKRAVELGETAEYVRQMANLDPDQPLFAGITSPGKALLAEAEKAYTAGDFPLAMAKYTAAAEADPHLYEAPLYAGDTAYVQKDLKTAAKWFARAIAVDPNRETAYRYWGDAIVKFGDDPMAAKEKFIDAIVAEPYSKLAWQGIKQWAQIEKAVILAPKIDRPAGPTVDPKNINTTTIQLDLGSLDEKKNPGGFAWMMYSMIRGSYHGDLFKQNFPNEKEYRHSLKEEDAALSMVVSTVEGKVATNMKGLKTKPKNLDESLRNLVELNDAGMLDCWILISGADDGIAKDYDAYRKEHRQLLHDYLDRFVVHGGVNPAQ
;
A
#
# COMPACT_ATOMS: atom_id res chain seq x y z
N MET A 1 44.64 29.69 79.91
CA MET A 1 43.20 29.57 79.94
C MET A 1 42.72 30.15 78.64
N GLY A 2 42.05 29.51 77.67
CA GLY A 2 41.11 28.44 77.62
C GLY A 2 41.08 27.80 76.22
N ARG A 3 41.03 26.54 76.27
CA ARG A 3 40.71 25.69 75.12
C ARG A 3 39.19 25.68 74.93
N GLY A 4 38.71 25.83 73.71
CA GLY A 4 37.32 25.53 73.40
C GLY A 4 36.86 26.13 72.06
N ASN A 5 36.39 25.29 71.14
CA ASN A 5 35.63 25.51 69.90
C ASN A 5 36.36 25.26 68.59
N ALA A 6 36.87 24.04 68.45
CA ALA A 6 37.24 23.54 67.07
C ALA A 6 36.47 22.29 66.63
N THR A 7 35.50 21.75 67.39
CA THR A 7 34.85 20.47 67.12
C THR A 7 33.39 20.57 66.54
N SER A 8 32.78 21.76 66.52
CA SER A 8 31.37 21.88 66.07
C SER A 8 31.18 22.15 64.55
N VAL A 9 32.19 22.66 63.85
CA VAL A 9 32.09 23.03 62.40
C VAL A 9 32.29 21.80 61.46
N ALA A 10 33.05 20.80 61.95
CA ALA A 10 33.30 19.59 61.12
C ALA A 10 32.09 18.64 61.04
N ALA A 11 31.25 18.57 62.09
CA ALA A 11 30.09 17.71 62.17
C ALA A 11 28.91 18.21 61.28
N GLY A 12 28.80 19.50 61.01
CA GLY A 12 27.76 20.10 60.16
C GLY A 12 28.01 19.87 58.66
N LYS A 13 29.26 19.97 58.21
CA LYS A 13 29.62 19.77 56.79
C LYS A 13 29.48 18.32 56.37
N GLY A 14 29.74 17.35 57.20
CA GLY A 14 29.54 15.92 56.87
C GLY A 14 28.06 15.50 56.73
N ARG A 15 27.14 16.13 57.48
CA ARG A 15 25.72 15.89 57.40
C ARG A 15 25.08 16.51 56.16
N VAL A 16 25.52 17.69 55.76
CA VAL A 16 25.02 18.34 54.51
C VAL A 16 25.53 17.57 53.29
N MET A 17 26.81 17.20 53.24
CA MET A 17 27.38 16.45 52.13
C MET A 17 26.76 15.05 51.97
N ARG A 18 26.44 14.34 53.06
CA ARG A 18 25.73 13.06 53.02
C ARG A 18 24.28 13.21 52.49
N ARG A 19 23.59 14.31 52.82
CA ARG A 19 22.23 14.60 52.27
C ARG A 19 22.29 14.92 50.78
N TRP A 20 23.32 15.63 50.29
CA TRP A 20 23.50 15.91 48.86
C TRP A 20 23.85 14.64 48.06
N ILE A 21 24.74 13.79 48.59
CA ILE A 21 25.09 12.52 47.93
C ILE A 21 23.89 11.58 47.92
N ALA A 22 23.12 11.50 49.00
CA ALA A 22 21.88 10.68 49.03
C ALA A 22 20.81 11.21 48.04
N GLY A 23 20.68 12.53 47.88
CA GLY A 23 19.80 13.15 46.90
C GLY A 23 20.21 12.86 45.44
N ILE A 24 21.51 12.96 45.14
CA ILE A 24 22.05 12.64 43.82
C ILE A 24 21.91 11.15 43.49
N CYS A 25 22.17 10.26 44.43
CA CYS A 25 21.98 8.83 44.26
C CYS A 25 20.49 8.47 44.04
N LEU A 26 19.57 9.15 44.72
CA LEU A 26 18.12 8.95 44.52
C LEU A 26 17.67 9.45 43.14
N CYS A 27 18.16 10.60 42.69
CA CYS A 27 17.87 11.15 41.36
C CYS A 27 18.45 10.26 40.23
N LEU A 28 19.67 9.73 40.42
CA LEU A 28 20.26 8.79 39.44
C LEU A 28 19.53 7.44 39.43
N ALA A 29 19.09 6.93 40.57
CA ALA A 29 18.30 5.72 40.66
C ALA A 29 16.91 5.89 39.98
N LEU A 30 16.26 7.03 40.18
CA LEU A 30 14.99 7.36 39.53
C LEU A 30 15.16 7.56 38.02
N ALA A 31 16.24 8.19 37.58
CA ALA A 31 16.56 8.34 36.16
C ALA A 31 16.87 6.99 35.52
N TYR A 32 17.60 6.09 36.20
CA TYR A 32 17.88 4.75 35.67
C TYR A 32 16.64 3.89 35.63
N TRP A 33 15.72 4.04 36.58
CA TRP A 33 14.42 3.34 36.57
C TRP A 33 13.50 3.85 35.46
N ALA A 34 13.46 5.15 35.22
CA ALA A 34 12.69 5.77 34.14
C ALA A 34 13.20 5.37 32.74
N VAL A 35 14.52 5.28 32.54
CA VAL A 35 15.12 4.83 31.28
C VAL A 35 14.87 3.34 31.08
N GLY A 36 14.97 2.52 32.12
CA GLY A 36 14.67 1.09 32.05
C GLY A 36 13.20 0.80 31.72
N SER A 37 12.28 1.57 32.30
CA SER A 37 10.85 1.43 31.99
C SER A 37 10.50 1.89 30.57
N ALA A 38 11.12 2.95 30.07
CA ALA A 38 10.91 3.42 28.68
C ALA A 38 11.44 2.42 27.64
N LEU A 39 12.59 1.80 27.88
CA LEU A 39 13.13 0.77 27.00
C LEU A 39 12.26 -0.50 26.98
N ALA A 40 11.75 -0.92 28.14
CA ALA A 40 10.84 -2.05 28.25
C ALA A 40 9.51 -1.80 27.50
N GLN A 41 8.98 -0.58 27.56
CA GLN A 41 7.74 -0.21 26.82
C GLN A 41 7.94 -0.14 25.30
N VAL A 42 9.12 0.28 24.82
CA VAL A 42 9.44 0.25 23.38
C VAL A 42 9.50 -1.18 22.87
N ASP A 43 10.05 -2.11 23.65
CA ASP A 43 10.09 -3.53 23.30
C ASP A 43 8.69 -4.16 23.30
N GLU A 44 7.83 -3.78 24.25
CA GLU A 44 6.46 -4.25 24.35
C GLU A 44 5.59 -3.78 23.18
N ALA A 45 5.70 -2.51 22.79
CA ALA A 45 5.00 -1.98 21.61
C ALA A 45 5.45 -2.65 20.30
N ALA A 46 6.77 -2.88 20.16
CA ALA A 46 7.31 -3.61 18.99
C ALA A 46 6.78 -5.05 18.93
N ARG A 47 6.74 -5.74 20.06
CA ARG A 47 6.21 -7.09 20.18
C ARG A 47 4.71 -7.15 19.88
N ALA A 48 3.90 -6.23 20.43
CA ALA A 48 2.48 -6.14 20.16
C ALA A 48 2.20 -5.92 18.65
N ASN A 49 2.96 -5.02 18.01
CA ASN A 49 2.86 -4.74 16.58
C ASN A 49 3.22 -5.96 15.73
N THR A 50 4.26 -6.69 16.10
CA THR A 50 4.67 -7.92 15.39
C THR A 50 3.57 -8.97 15.45
N LEU A 51 3.05 -9.29 16.63
CA LEU A 51 1.96 -10.26 16.80
C LEU A 51 0.70 -9.84 16.02
N PHE A 52 0.36 -8.56 16.07
CA PHE A 52 -0.80 -8.04 15.34
C PHE A 52 -0.64 -8.20 13.82
N ASN A 53 0.54 -7.86 13.27
CA ASN A 53 0.83 -7.96 11.84
C ASN A 53 0.92 -9.43 11.36
N GLU A 54 1.29 -10.35 12.25
CA GLU A 54 1.25 -11.79 12.01
C GLU A 54 -0.18 -12.38 12.10
N GLY A 55 -1.20 -11.56 12.38
CA GLY A 55 -2.59 -12.00 12.56
C GLY A 55 -2.90 -12.63 13.93
N LYS A 56 -1.93 -12.69 14.85
CA LYS A 56 -2.04 -13.25 16.21
C LYS A 56 -2.70 -12.25 17.16
N ARG A 57 -3.95 -11.85 16.85
CA ARG A 57 -4.66 -10.78 17.58
C ARG A 57 -4.92 -11.11 19.03
N LEU A 58 -5.21 -12.38 19.37
CA LEU A 58 -5.45 -12.82 20.74
C LEU A 58 -4.18 -12.75 21.59
N ASP A 59 -3.02 -13.05 21.02
CA ASP A 59 -1.74 -12.94 21.70
C ASP A 59 -1.30 -11.48 21.87
N ALA A 60 -1.71 -10.60 20.96
CA ALA A 60 -1.44 -9.17 21.02
C ALA A 60 -2.37 -8.42 21.99
N LEU A 61 -3.55 -8.98 22.29
CA LEU A 61 -4.58 -8.33 23.12
C LEU A 61 -4.06 -7.83 24.46
N PRO A 62 -3.44 -8.65 25.33
CA PRO A 62 -2.98 -8.18 26.64
C PRO A 62 -1.92 -7.08 26.53
N LEU A 63 -1.08 -7.10 25.50
CA LEU A 63 -0.07 -6.08 25.28
C LEU A 63 -0.72 -4.73 24.91
N TYR A 64 -1.76 -4.72 24.07
CA TYR A 64 -2.48 -3.49 23.74
C TYR A 64 -3.34 -2.99 24.92
N GLU A 65 -3.85 -3.87 25.79
CA GLU A 65 -4.48 -3.46 27.04
C GLU A 65 -3.51 -2.67 27.94
N ASP A 66 -2.26 -3.12 28.04
CA ASP A 66 -1.27 -2.44 28.86
C ASP A 66 -0.73 -1.18 28.17
N LEU A 67 -0.50 -1.21 26.86
CA LEU A 67 -0.10 -0.05 26.06
C LEU A 67 -1.14 1.09 26.11
N THR A 68 -2.43 0.80 26.09
CA THR A 68 -3.48 1.84 26.19
C THR A 68 -3.58 2.45 27.57
N LYS A 69 -3.22 1.72 28.62
CA LYS A 69 -3.11 2.27 30.00
C LYS A 69 -1.89 3.17 30.14
N ALA A 70 -0.75 2.74 29.58
CA ALA A 70 0.51 3.49 29.65
C ALA A 70 0.52 4.73 28.74
N HIS A 71 -0.16 4.68 27.61
CA HIS A 71 -0.17 5.68 26.54
C HIS A 71 -1.60 6.03 26.14
N SER A 72 -2.34 6.68 27.02
CA SER A 72 -3.76 7.01 26.85
C SER A 72 -4.06 8.07 25.77
N ASP A 73 -3.04 8.63 25.15
CA ASP A 73 -3.07 9.63 24.08
C ASP A 73 -2.78 9.04 22.68
N GLN A 74 -2.47 7.74 22.58
CA GLN A 74 -2.10 7.10 21.32
C GLN A 74 -3.28 6.41 20.62
N SER A 75 -3.86 7.07 19.62
CA SER A 75 -4.98 6.57 18.83
C SER A 75 -4.75 5.17 18.26
N LEU A 76 -3.54 4.90 17.76
CA LEU A 76 -3.18 3.61 17.16
C LEU A 76 -3.34 2.43 18.12
N TYR A 77 -3.01 2.61 19.41
CA TYR A 77 -3.12 1.52 20.37
C TYR A 77 -4.57 1.20 20.69
N PHE A 78 -5.43 2.20 20.80
CA PHE A 78 -6.88 2.01 20.99
C PHE A 78 -7.55 1.37 19.77
N LYS A 79 -7.16 1.77 18.56
CA LYS A 79 -7.60 1.12 17.32
C LYS A 79 -7.26 -0.37 17.31
N ARG A 80 -5.99 -0.72 17.59
CA ARG A 80 -5.54 -2.12 17.60
C ARG A 80 -6.13 -2.91 18.75
N LEU A 81 -6.37 -2.28 19.90
CA LEU A 81 -7.11 -2.91 21.00
C LEU A 81 -8.53 -3.27 20.56
N ALA A 82 -9.24 -2.37 19.88
CA ALA A 82 -10.56 -2.65 19.34
C ALA A 82 -10.53 -3.83 18.35
N ASP A 83 -9.57 -3.87 17.42
CA ASP A 83 -9.40 -4.97 16.47
C ASP A 83 -9.14 -6.33 17.18
N CYS A 84 -8.35 -6.32 18.27
CA CYS A 84 -8.08 -7.53 19.06
C CYS A 84 -9.30 -7.99 19.86
N LEU A 85 -10.07 -7.06 20.42
CA LEU A 85 -11.31 -7.37 21.15
C LEU A 85 -12.38 -7.93 20.21
N GLY A 86 -12.50 -7.38 18.99
CA GLY A 86 -13.38 -7.96 17.97
C GLY A 86 -13.00 -9.41 17.63
N ALA A 87 -11.70 -9.70 17.51
CA ALA A 87 -11.21 -11.07 17.29
C ALA A 87 -11.50 -11.99 18.49
N GLN A 88 -11.44 -11.47 19.73
CA GLN A 88 -11.80 -12.21 20.94
C GLN A 88 -13.30 -12.53 20.95
N ALA A 89 -14.16 -11.56 20.65
CA ALA A 89 -15.61 -11.74 20.65
C ALA A 89 -16.07 -12.89 19.74
N VAL A 90 -15.39 -13.10 18.60
CA VAL A 90 -15.68 -14.17 17.64
C VAL A 90 -15.36 -15.57 18.19
N GLN A 91 -14.45 -15.68 19.17
CA GLN A 91 -14.07 -16.97 19.79
C GLN A 91 -14.98 -17.38 20.94
N LEU A 92 -15.80 -16.48 21.44
CA LEU A 92 -16.70 -16.71 22.57
C LEU A 92 -18.03 -17.32 22.12
N SER A 93 -18.65 -18.11 23.01
CA SER A 93 -19.95 -18.71 22.76
C SER A 93 -21.02 -18.22 23.72
N ASP A 94 -20.62 -17.69 24.88
CA ASP A 94 -21.58 -17.14 25.88
C ASP A 94 -22.02 -15.73 25.46
N PRO A 95 -23.33 -15.49 25.28
CA PRO A 95 -23.85 -14.18 24.90
C PRO A 95 -23.48 -13.04 25.86
N ALA A 96 -23.38 -13.34 27.18
CA ALA A 96 -23.05 -12.34 28.19
C ALA A 96 -21.54 -11.94 28.08
N GLU A 97 -20.66 -12.91 27.86
CA GLU A 97 -19.23 -12.67 27.63
C GLU A 97 -19.02 -11.92 26.32
N ILE A 98 -19.69 -12.32 25.24
CA ILE A 98 -19.67 -11.64 23.95
C ILE A 98 -20.06 -10.17 24.12
N LYS A 99 -21.18 -9.90 24.81
CA LYS A 99 -21.63 -8.53 25.05
C LYS A 99 -20.61 -7.72 25.84
N ALA A 100 -20.01 -8.29 26.87
CA ALA A 100 -19.01 -7.61 27.70
C ALA A 100 -17.74 -7.23 26.87
N VAL A 101 -17.28 -8.12 26.01
CA VAL A 101 -16.13 -7.86 25.11
C VAL A 101 -16.49 -6.80 24.07
N ARG A 102 -17.68 -6.83 23.51
CA ARG A 102 -18.14 -5.84 22.50
C ARG A 102 -18.32 -4.44 23.08
N ILE A 103 -18.71 -4.31 24.34
CA ILE A 103 -18.71 -3.02 25.02
C ILE A 103 -17.29 -2.45 25.05
N ARG A 104 -16.31 -3.27 25.41
CA ARG A 104 -14.90 -2.87 25.46
C ARG A 104 -14.35 -2.52 24.06
N GLU A 105 -14.70 -3.32 23.04
CA GLU A 105 -14.38 -3.08 21.63
C GLU A 105 -14.89 -1.71 21.19
N ARG A 106 -16.17 -1.44 21.38
CA ARG A 106 -16.80 -0.15 21.05
C ARG A 106 -16.12 1.02 21.78
N ASP A 107 -15.87 0.86 23.07
CA ASP A 107 -15.31 1.94 23.90
C ASP A 107 -13.85 2.23 23.51
N ALA A 108 -13.07 1.21 23.14
CA ALA A 108 -11.75 1.37 22.56
C ALA A 108 -11.81 2.07 21.19
N ALA A 109 -12.72 1.68 20.31
CA ALA A 109 -12.91 2.33 19.02
C ALA A 109 -13.36 3.80 19.17
N LYS A 110 -14.27 4.12 20.11
CA LYS A 110 -14.64 5.50 20.44
C LYS A 110 -13.43 6.31 20.85
N ARG A 111 -12.60 5.76 21.73
CA ARG A 111 -11.39 6.46 22.18
C ARG A 111 -10.39 6.68 21.04
N ALA A 112 -10.25 5.73 20.13
CA ALA A 112 -9.40 5.92 18.93
C ALA A 112 -9.90 7.08 18.06
N VAL A 113 -11.23 7.18 17.83
CA VAL A 113 -11.86 8.27 17.07
C VAL A 113 -11.68 9.62 17.76
N GLU A 114 -11.87 9.70 19.08
CA GLU A 114 -11.63 10.91 19.88
C GLU A 114 -10.18 11.40 19.77
N LEU A 115 -9.24 10.47 19.64
CA LEU A 115 -7.82 10.74 19.47
C LEU A 115 -7.39 11.00 18.01
N GLY A 116 -8.37 11.09 17.07
CA GLY A 116 -8.15 11.49 15.70
C GLY A 116 -8.08 10.36 14.68
N GLU A 117 -8.47 9.11 15.04
CA GLU A 117 -8.60 8.04 14.03
C GLU A 117 -9.74 8.34 13.06
N THR A 118 -9.46 8.24 11.76
CA THR A 118 -10.40 8.63 10.69
C THR A 118 -10.93 7.46 9.87
N ALA A 119 -10.39 6.24 10.07
CA ALA A 119 -10.80 5.07 9.32
C ALA A 119 -12.28 4.75 9.55
N GLU A 120 -13.02 4.58 8.45
CA GLU A 120 -14.47 4.39 8.49
C GLU A 120 -14.90 3.16 9.30
N TYR A 121 -14.18 2.05 9.17
CA TYR A 121 -14.49 0.85 9.94
C TYR A 121 -14.34 1.05 11.46
N VAL A 122 -13.40 1.91 11.91
CA VAL A 122 -13.24 2.23 13.34
C VAL A 122 -14.42 3.09 13.85
N ARG A 123 -14.94 4.00 13.01
CA ARG A 123 -16.16 4.75 13.32
C ARG A 123 -17.37 3.83 13.42
N GLN A 124 -17.47 2.82 12.56
CA GLN A 124 -18.53 1.80 12.64
C GLN A 124 -18.41 0.99 13.93
N MET A 125 -17.20 0.56 14.32
CA MET A 125 -16.95 -0.10 15.61
C MET A 125 -17.31 0.81 16.80
N ALA A 126 -17.00 2.10 16.73
CA ALA A 126 -17.36 3.08 17.75
C ALA A 126 -18.89 3.27 17.94
N ASN A 127 -19.67 2.96 16.90
CA ASN A 127 -21.14 3.01 16.92
C ASN A 127 -21.80 1.63 17.08
N LEU A 128 -21.01 0.61 17.38
CA LEU A 128 -21.48 -0.76 17.55
C LEU A 128 -22.52 -0.85 18.67
N ASP A 129 -23.64 -1.53 18.42
CA ASP A 129 -24.58 -1.92 19.45
C ASP A 129 -24.16 -3.25 20.09
N PRO A 130 -23.72 -3.28 21.36
CA PRO A 130 -23.28 -4.50 22.01
C PRO A 130 -24.36 -5.57 22.21
N ASP A 131 -25.62 -5.19 22.14
CA ASP A 131 -26.77 -6.10 22.28
C ASP A 131 -27.13 -6.80 20.97
N GLN A 132 -26.65 -6.35 19.85
CA GLN A 132 -26.85 -7.04 18.58
C GLN A 132 -25.99 -8.31 18.51
N PRO A 133 -26.48 -9.41 17.95
CA PRO A 133 -25.68 -10.62 17.71
C PRO A 133 -24.38 -10.30 16.97
N LEU A 134 -23.28 -11.05 17.23
CA LEU A 134 -21.95 -10.85 16.62
C LEU A 134 -21.98 -10.67 15.10
N PHE A 135 -23.00 -11.20 14.46
CA PHE A 135 -23.23 -11.12 13.03
C PHE A 135 -24.38 -10.20 12.60
N ALA A 136 -25.12 -9.60 13.53
CA ALA A 136 -26.26 -8.74 13.21
C ALA A 136 -25.88 -7.29 12.89
N GLY A 137 -24.72 -6.81 13.37
CA GLY A 137 -24.18 -5.48 13.04
C GLY A 137 -23.29 -5.46 11.80
N ILE A 138 -22.94 -6.65 11.28
CA ILE A 138 -22.08 -6.84 10.10
C ILE A 138 -22.86 -7.45 8.94
N THR A 139 -24.02 -8.01 9.20
CA THR A 139 -24.86 -8.56 8.15
C THR A 139 -25.95 -7.56 7.76
N SER A 140 -25.63 -6.72 6.74
CA SER A 140 -26.71 -6.25 5.89
C SER A 140 -27.57 -7.46 5.48
N PRO A 141 -28.89 -7.30 5.26
CA PRO A 141 -29.72 -8.40 4.73
C PRO A 141 -29.04 -9.11 3.55
N GLY A 142 -28.27 -8.38 2.75
CA GLY A 142 -27.46 -8.92 1.67
C GLY A 142 -26.39 -9.90 2.13
N LYS A 143 -25.68 -9.64 3.23
CA LYS A 143 -24.65 -10.57 3.75
C LYS A 143 -25.23 -11.86 4.33
N ALA A 144 -26.39 -11.80 4.97
CA ALA A 144 -27.07 -13.01 5.41
C ALA A 144 -27.47 -13.91 4.23
N LEU A 145 -28.05 -13.31 3.18
CA LEU A 145 -28.38 -14.00 1.93
C LEU A 145 -27.14 -14.53 1.21
N LEU A 146 -26.02 -13.79 1.24
CA LEU A 146 -24.72 -14.23 0.71
C LEU A 146 -24.25 -15.52 1.41
N ALA A 147 -24.32 -15.58 2.75
CA ALA A 147 -23.93 -16.77 3.49
C ALA A 147 -24.84 -17.98 3.20
N GLU A 148 -26.14 -17.76 2.96
CA GLU A 148 -27.04 -18.82 2.50
C GLU A 148 -26.70 -19.29 1.07
N ALA A 149 -26.35 -18.36 0.19
CA ALA A 149 -25.92 -18.65 -1.18
C ALA A 149 -24.65 -19.51 -1.20
N GLU A 150 -23.64 -19.18 -0.37
CA GLU A 150 -22.41 -19.95 -0.21
C GLU A 150 -22.68 -21.40 0.22
N LYS A 151 -23.62 -21.60 1.15
CA LYS A 151 -24.03 -22.96 1.57
C LYS A 151 -24.65 -23.74 0.40
N ALA A 152 -25.53 -23.10 -0.36
CA ALA A 152 -26.15 -23.72 -1.53
C ALA A 152 -25.10 -24.04 -2.62
N TYR A 153 -24.18 -23.12 -2.89
CA TYR A 153 -23.08 -23.31 -3.85
C TYR A 153 -22.20 -24.50 -3.45
N THR A 154 -21.79 -24.56 -2.18
CA THR A 154 -20.97 -25.65 -1.64
C THR A 154 -21.70 -27.00 -1.70
N ALA A 155 -23.04 -27.00 -1.54
CA ALA A 155 -23.87 -28.20 -1.69
C ALA A 155 -24.10 -28.61 -3.15
N GLY A 156 -23.64 -27.81 -4.14
CA GLY A 156 -23.87 -28.03 -5.56
C GLY A 156 -25.26 -27.63 -6.05
N ASP A 157 -26.07 -27.00 -5.20
CA ASP A 157 -27.39 -26.47 -5.59
C ASP A 157 -27.21 -25.07 -6.23
N PHE A 158 -26.69 -25.08 -7.47
CA PHE A 158 -26.42 -23.85 -8.21
C PHE A 158 -27.68 -23.01 -8.52
N PRO A 159 -28.87 -23.58 -8.79
CA PRO A 159 -30.08 -22.80 -8.93
C PRO A 159 -30.45 -22.01 -7.65
N LEU A 160 -30.37 -22.66 -6.49
CA LEU A 160 -30.60 -21.99 -5.20
C LEU A 160 -29.52 -20.97 -4.89
N ALA A 161 -28.26 -21.29 -5.13
CA ALA A 161 -27.12 -20.37 -4.95
C ALA A 161 -27.32 -19.10 -5.79
N MET A 162 -27.63 -19.24 -7.07
CA MET A 162 -27.92 -18.12 -7.98
C MET A 162 -29.08 -17.25 -7.48
N ALA A 163 -30.17 -17.87 -7.03
CA ALA A 163 -31.33 -17.13 -6.50
C ALA A 163 -30.94 -16.33 -5.24
N LYS A 164 -30.13 -16.92 -4.34
CA LYS A 164 -29.70 -16.27 -3.11
C LYS A 164 -28.65 -15.19 -3.35
N TYR A 165 -27.67 -15.37 -4.25
CA TYR A 165 -26.73 -14.32 -4.67
C TYR A 165 -27.45 -13.15 -5.33
N THR A 166 -28.44 -13.42 -6.18
CA THR A 166 -29.30 -12.39 -6.76
C THR A 166 -30.00 -11.57 -5.70
N ALA A 167 -30.67 -12.24 -4.75
CA ALA A 167 -31.36 -11.58 -3.65
C ALA A 167 -30.39 -10.79 -2.76
N ALA A 168 -29.17 -11.31 -2.52
CA ALA A 168 -28.12 -10.61 -1.77
C ALA A 168 -27.71 -9.31 -2.46
N ALA A 169 -27.49 -9.35 -3.79
CA ALA A 169 -27.10 -8.19 -4.59
C ALA A 169 -28.23 -7.15 -4.73
N GLU A 170 -29.49 -7.56 -4.59
CA GLU A 170 -30.66 -6.65 -4.56
C GLU A 170 -30.84 -6.02 -3.18
N ALA A 171 -30.65 -6.81 -2.11
CA ALA A 171 -30.77 -6.35 -0.73
C ALA A 171 -29.61 -5.41 -0.32
N ASP A 172 -28.42 -5.58 -0.89
CA ASP A 172 -27.26 -4.72 -0.66
C ASP A 172 -26.54 -4.44 -1.99
N PRO A 173 -26.90 -3.34 -2.68
CA PRO A 173 -26.26 -2.97 -3.96
C PRO A 173 -24.78 -2.64 -3.88
N HIS A 174 -24.21 -2.43 -2.68
CA HIS A 174 -22.80 -2.18 -2.46
C HIS A 174 -22.00 -3.44 -2.11
N LEU A 175 -22.65 -4.59 -2.00
CA LEU A 175 -22.01 -5.86 -1.68
C LEU A 175 -21.39 -6.47 -2.94
N TYR A 176 -20.10 -6.20 -3.16
CA TYR A 176 -19.34 -6.65 -4.34
C TYR A 176 -19.34 -8.17 -4.53
N GLU A 177 -19.28 -8.93 -3.45
CA GLU A 177 -19.19 -10.39 -3.45
C GLU A 177 -20.46 -11.05 -4.01
N ALA A 178 -21.62 -10.45 -3.83
CA ALA A 178 -22.87 -11.03 -4.28
C ALA A 178 -22.95 -11.15 -5.84
N PRO A 179 -22.76 -10.08 -6.61
CA PRO A 179 -22.70 -10.21 -8.07
C PRO A 179 -21.45 -10.97 -8.54
N LEU A 180 -20.32 -10.90 -7.86
CA LEU A 180 -19.13 -11.67 -8.21
C LEU A 180 -19.43 -13.17 -8.20
N TYR A 181 -20.01 -13.69 -7.10
CA TYR A 181 -20.27 -15.11 -6.94
C TYR A 181 -21.50 -15.60 -7.73
N ALA A 182 -22.45 -14.70 -8.02
CA ALA A 182 -23.46 -15.01 -9.04
C ALA A 182 -22.84 -15.25 -10.42
N GLY A 183 -21.85 -14.42 -10.79
CA GLY A 183 -21.07 -14.60 -12.02
C GLY A 183 -20.29 -15.91 -12.03
N ASP A 184 -19.64 -16.26 -10.92
CA ASP A 184 -18.91 -17.53 -10.78
C ASP A 184 -19.86 -18.73 -10.82
N THR A 185 -21.05 -18.64 -10.21
CA THR A 185 -22.08 -19.68 -10.30
C THR A 185 -22.51 -19.92 -11.75
N ALA A 186 -22.73 -18.85 -12.51
CA ALA A 186 -23.06 -18.96 -13.94
C ALA A 186 -21.88 -19.54 -14.75
N TYR A 187 -20.64 -19.17 -14.42
CA TYR A 187 -19.43 -19.73 -15.02
C TYR A 187 -19.34 -21.26 -14.84
N VAL A 188 -19.57 -21.77 -13.61
CA VAL A 188 -19.59 -23.21 -13.34
C VAL A 188 -20.66 -23.92 -14.15
N GLN A 189 -21.80 -23.27 -14.39
CA GLN A 189 -22.88 -23.77 -15.23
C GLN A 189 -22.62 -23.59 -16.74
N LYS A 190 -21.48 -23.01 -17.13
CA LYS A 190 -21.08 -22.73 -18.53
C LYS A 190 -21.99 -21.71 -19.23
N ASP A 191 -22.72 -20.89 -18.48
CA ASP A 191 -23.55 -19.80 -19.03
C ASP A 191 -22.74 -18.51 -19.05
N LEU A 192 -21.91 -18.36 -20.11
CA LEU A 192 -21.04 -17.20 -20.29
C LEU A 192 -21.84 -15.89 -20.36
N LYS A 193 -23.03 -15.90 -20.96
CA LYS A 193 -23.85 -14.70 -21.08
C LYS A 193 -24.34 -14.18 -19.74
N THR A 194 -24.78 -15.08 -18.88
CA THR A 194 -25.20 -14.73 -17.50
C THR A 194 -24.00 -14.37 -16.64
N ALA A 195 -22.88 -15.09 -16.76
CA ALA A 195 -21.64 -14.77 -16.05
C ALA A 195 -21.16 -13.35 -16.39
N ALA A 196 -21.11 -12.98 -17.67
CA ALA A 196 -20.71 -11.66 -18.12
C ALA A 196 -21.56 -10.53 -17.51
N LYS A 197 -22.90 -10.72 -17.42
CA LYS A 197 -23.80 -9.73 -16.80
C LYS A 197 -23.50 -9.52 -15.33
N TRP A 198 -23.23 -10.60 -14.60
CA TRP A 198 -22.96 -10.53 -13.17
C TRP A 198 -21.59 -9.99 -12.87
N PHE A 199 -20.55 -10.35 -13.63
CA PHE A 199 -19.23 -9.74 -13.50
C PHE A 199 -19.27 -8.25 -13.83
N ALA A 200 -20.00 -7.84 -14.88
CA ALA A 200 -20.19 -6.40 -15.16
C ALA A 200 -20.88 -5.66 -13.99
N ARG A 201 -21.84 -6.31 -13.30
CA ARG A 201 -22.46 -5.72 -12.10
C ARG A 201 -21.47 -5.63 -10.92
N ALA A 202 -20.62 -6.63 -10.71
CA ALA A 202 -19.57 -6.57 -9.70
C ALA A 202 -18.57 -5.44 -9.98
N ILE A 203 -18.15 -5.28 -11.23
CA ILE A 203 -17.29 -4.18 -11.69
C ILE A 203 -17.95 -2.81 -11.46
N ALA A 204 -19.27 -2.70 -11.67
CA ALA A 204 -19.99 -1.47 -11.41
C ALA A 204 -20.04 -1.10 -9.91
N VAL A 205 -20.02 -2.10 -9.01
CA VAL A 205 -19.91 -1.88 -7.56
C VAL A 205 -18.51 -1.39 -7.17
N ASP A 206 -17.48 -2.08 -7.65
CA ASP A 206 -16.10 -1.66 -7.42
C ASP A 206 -15.22 -1.91 -8.66
N PRO A 207 -15.00 -0.88 -9.48
CA PRO A 207 -14.19 -0.99 -10.69
C PRO A 207 -12.68 -1.08 -10.41
N ASN A 208 -12.26 -0.99 -9.17
CA ASN A 208 -10.86 -0.99 -8.77
C ASN A 208 -10.38 -2.32 -8.18
N ARG A 209 -11.22 -3.36 -8.24
CA ARG A 209 -10.87 -4.73 -7.84
C ARG A 209 -10.65 -5.61 -9.08
N GLU A 210 -9.52 -6.31 -9.14
CA GLU A 210 -9.11 -7.14 -10.28
C GLU A 210 -10.01 -8.37 -10.49
N THR A 211 -10.60 -8.90 -9.43
CA THR A 211 -11.18 -10.24 -9.39
C THR A 211 -12.30 -10.44 -10.39
N ALA A 212 -13.25 -9.50 -10.49
CA ALA A 212 -14.36 -9.64 -11.43
C ALA A 212 -13.90 -9.58 -12.90
N TYR A 213 -12.92 -8.74 -13.21
CA TYR A 213 -12.31 -8.69 -14.53
C TYR A 213 -11.59 -9.99 -14.86
N ARG A 214 -10.76 -10.49 -13.95
CA ARG A 214 -10.01 -11.73 -14.13
C ARG A 214 -10.94 -12.92 -14.30
N TYR A 215 -11.96 -13.08 -13.45
CA TYR A 215 -12.95 -14.16 -13.58
C TYR A 215 -13.73 -14.09 -14.90
N TRP A 216 -14.03 -12.88 -15.36
CA TRP A 216 -14.67 -12.71 -16.68
C TRP A 216 -13.71 -13.10 -17.80
N GLY A 217 -12.45 -12.71 -17.75
CA GLY A 217 -11.41 -13.15 -18.69
C GLY A 217 -11.27 -14.67 -18.70
N ASP A 218 -11.19 -15.31 -17.54
CA ASP A 218 -11.12 -16.77 -17.40
C ASP A 218 -12.35 -17.47 -18.00
N ALA A 219 -13.54 -16.89 -17.82
CA ALA A 219 -14.78 -17.44 -18.38
C ALA A 219 -14.75 -17.39 -19.91
N ILE A 220 -14.27 -16.29 -20.51
CA ILE A 220 -14.13 -16.15 -21.96
C ILE A 220 -13.09 -17.14 -22.50
N VAL A 221 -11.91 -17.25 -21.86
CA VAL A 221 -10.87 -18.21 -22.29
C VAL A 221 -11.39 -19.64 -22.27
N LYS A 222 -12.22 -19.99 -21.28
CA LYS A 222 -12.65 -21.39 -21.11
C LYS A 222 -13.87 -21.78 -21.93
N PHE A 223 -14.80 -20.89 -22.15
CA PHE A 223 -16.10 -21.18 -22.76
C PHE A 223 -16.48 -20.24 -23.90
N GLY A 224 -15.73 -19.19 -24.13
CA GLY A 224 -15.92 -18.25 -25.22
C GLY A 224 -15.10 -18.61 -26.46
N ASP A 225 -15.29 -17.82 -27.50
CA ASP A 225 -14.59 -17.91 -28.78
C ASP A 225 -13.91 -16.58 -29.17
N ASP A 226 -13.82 -15.64 -28.23
CA ASP A 226 -13.20 -14.33 -28.44
C ASP A 226 -11.99 -14.11 -27.54
N PRO A 227 -10.79 -14.55 -27.97
CA PRO A 227 -9.56 -14.34 -27.20
C PRO A 227 -9.21 -12.88 -26.97
N MET A 228 -9.63 -11.99 -27.89
CA MET A 228 -9.36 -10.55 -27.72
C MET A 228 -10.22 -9.96 -26.60
N ALA A 229 -11.48 -10.34 -26.51
CA ALA A 229 -12.32 -9.95 -25.38
C ALA A 229 -11.75 -10.45 -24.03
N ALA A 230 -11.15 -11.64 -24.01
CA ALA A 230 -10.45 -12.14 -22.83
C ALA A 230 -9.21 -11.28 -22.47
N LYS A 231 -8.39 -10.93 -23.46
CA LYS A 231 -7.23 -10.03 -23.31
C LYS A 231 -7.64 -8.71 -22.66
N GLU A 232 -8.69 -8.07 -23.19
CA GLU A 232 -9.22 -6.82 -22.67
C GLU A 232 -9.57 -6.94 -21.18
N LYS A 233 -10.25 -8.02 -20.78
CA LYS A 233 -10.61 -8.23 -19.37
C LYS A 233 -9.39 -8.44 -18.47
N PHE A 234 -8.34 -9.13 -18.92
CA PHE A 234 -7.11 -9.29 -18.16
C PHE A 234 -6.30 -8.00 -18.07
N ILE A 235 -6.29 -7.18 -19.12
CA ILE A 235 -5.70 -5.83 -19.07
C ILE A 235 -6.47 -4.96 -18.08
N ASP A 236 -7.81 -4.96 -18.13
CA ASP A 236 -8.66 -4.26 -17.17
C ASP A 236 -8.38 -4.68 -15.72
N ALA A 237 -8.10 -5.99 -15.48
CA ALA A 237 -7.73 -6.50 -14.17
C ALA A 237 -6.40 -5.90 -13.67
N ILE A 238 -5.39 -5.78 -14.54
CA ILE A 238 -4.11 -5.15 -14.20
C ILE A 238 -4.30 -3.65 -13.95
N VAL A 239 -5.11 -2.97 -14.75
CA VAL A 239 -5.45 -1.55 -14.52
C VAL A 239 -6.20 -1.37 -13.20
N ALA A 240 -7.03 -2.31 -12.80
CA ALA A 240 -7.68 -2.26 -11.48
C ALA A 240 -6.67 -2.37 -10.33
N GLU A 241 -5.77 -3.36 -10.38
CA GLU A 241 -4.79 -3.65 -9.33
C GLU A 241 -3.43 -4.06 -9.93
N PRO A 242 -2.58 -3.11 -10.36
CA PRO A 242 -1.34 -3.39 -11.09
C PRO A 242 -0.30 -4.15 -10.28
N TYR A 243 -0.37 -4.09 -8.96
CA TYR A 243 0.57 -4.76 -8.06
C TYR A 243 0.05 -6.11 -7.56
N SER A 244 -1.15 -6.53 -8.01
CA SER A 244 -1.70 -7.86 -7.73
C SER A 244 -1.04 -8.92 -8.60
N LYS A 245 -0.44 -9.93 -7.98
CA LYS A 245 0.12 -11.10 -8.69
C LYS A 245 -0.95 -11.86 -9.47
N LEU A 246 -2.20 -11.87 -8.97
CA LEU A 246 -3.31 -12.59 -9.58
C LEU A 246 -3.76 -11.91 -10.88
N ALA A 247 -3.81 -10.57 -10.92
CA ALA A 247 -4.12 -9.83 -12.14
C ALA A 247 -3.14 -10.19 -13.27
N TRP A 248 -1.84 -10.20 -12.99
CA TRP A 248 -0.81 -10.59 -13.96
C TRP A 248 -0.84 -12.08 -14.32
N GLN A 249 -1.34 -12.95 -13.45
CA GLN A 249 -1.44 -14.38 -13.74
C GLN A 249 -2.44 -14.64 -14.86
N GLY A 250 -3.60 -13.96 -14.87
CA GLY A 250 -4.63 -14.12 -15.90
C GLY A 250 -4.08 -13.81 -17.29
N ILE A 251 -3.46 -12.63 -17.48
CA ILE A 251 -2.90 -12.25 -18.79
C ILE A 251 -1.75 -13.17 -19.23
N LYS A 252 -0.93 -13.67 -18.29
CA LYS A 252 0.15 -14.62 -18.59
C LYS A 252 -0.40 -15.97 -19.08
N GLN A 253 -1.47 -16.47 -18.47
CA GLN A 253 -2.13 -17.70 -18.92
C GLN A 253 -2.74 -17.52 -20.31
N TRP A 254 -3.43 -16.40 -20.55
CA TRP A 254 -3.93 -16.04 -21.86
C TRP A 254 -2.80 -15.98 -22.89
N ALA A 255 -1.69 -15.30 -22.57
CA ALA A 255 -0.55 -15.17 -23.48
C ALA A 255 0.09 -16.52 -23.83
N GLN A 256 0.11 -17.49 -22.93
CA GLN A 256 0.59 -18.85 -23.20
C GLN A 256 -0.32 -19.57 -24.22
N ILE A 257 -1.62 -19.41 -24.11
CA ILE A 257 -2.61 -20.00 -25.03
C ILE A 257 -2.47 -19.37 -26.41
N GLU A 258 -2.43 -18.04 -26.47
CA GLU A 258 -2.44 -17.27 -27.71
C GLU A 258 -1.04 -17.05 -28.32
N LYS A 259 0.02 -17.61 -27.69
CA LYS A 259 1.42 -17.43 -28.09
C LYS A 259 1.86 -15.96 -28.13
N ALA A 260 1.28 -15.15 -27.24
CA ALA A 260 1.66 -13.76 -27.04
C ALA A 260 2.84 -13.64 -26.08
N VAL A 261 3.49 -12.47 -26.06
CA VAL A 261 4.62 -12.14 -25.18
C VAL A 261 4.20 -11.01 -24.26
N ILE A 262 4.48 -11.16 -22.98
CA ILE A 262 4.29 -10.11 -21.98
C ILE A 262 5.65 -9.55 -21.63
N LEU A 263 5.97 -8.37 -22.13
CA LEU A 263 7.28 -7.73 -21.97
C LEU A 263 7.12 -6.21 -21.98
N ALA A 264 7.35 -5.57 -20.85
CA ALA A 264 7.38 -4.12 -20.77
C ALA A 264 8.68 -3.55 -21.38
N PRO A 265 8.67 -2.32 -21.94
CA PRO A 265 9.86 -1.62 -22.38
C PRO A 265 10.89 -1.53 -21.26
N LYS A 266 12.12 -1.94 -21.54
CA LYS A 266 13.21 -1.90 -20.56
C LYS A 266 13.82 -0.50 -20.54
N ILE A 267 13.87 0.11 -19.34
CA ILE A 267 14.56 1.36 -19.08
C ILE A 267 15.51 1.15 -17.90
N ASP A 268 16.80 1.20 -18.19
CA ASP A 268 17.88 1.02 -17.21
C ASP A 268 18.21 2.38 -16.57
N ARG A 269 17.61 2.66 -15.42
CA ARG A 269 17.81 3.91 -14.68
C ARG A 269 19.02 3.82 -13.74
N PRO A 270 19.77 4.92 -13.53
CA PRO A 270 20.76 4.99 -12.46
C PRO A 270 20.09 4.79 -11.09
N ALA A 271 20.89 4.35 -10.12
CA ALA A 271 20.44 4.30 -8.73
C ALA A 271 19.98 5.69 -8.25
N GLY A 272 18.90 5.71 -7.49
CA GLY A 272 18.39 6.95 -6.89
C GLY A 272 19.37 7.55 -5.88
N PRO A 273 19.12 8.79 -5.45
CA PRO A 273 19.89 9.43 -4.41
C PRO A 273 19.74 8.66 -3.08
N THR A 274 20.79 8.65 -2.28
CA THR A 274 20.78 8.05 -0.95
C THR A 274 20.87 9.12 0.12
N VAL A 275 20.15 8.91 1.22
CA VAL A 275 20.20 9.79 2.40
C VAL A 275 21.25 9.26 3.37
N ASP A 276 22.04 10.15 3.94
CA ASP A 276 22.92 9.77 5.04
C ASP A 276 22.06 9.42 6.28
N PRO A 277 22.11 8.17 6.79
CA PRO A 277 21.34 7.79 7.98
C PRO A 277 21.68 8.60 9.22
N LYS A 278 22.86 9.23 9.25
CA LYS A 278 23.34 10.08 10.36
C LYS A 278 22.96 11.55 10.19
N ASN A 279 22.64 11.96 8.98
CA ASN A 279 22.25 13.33 8.65
C ASN A 279 21.22 13.35 7.53
N ILE A 280 19.96 13.29 7.91
CA ILE A 280 18.82 13.24 6.96
C ILE A 280 18.73 14.47 6.03
N ASN A 281 19.46 15.53 6.32
CA ASN A 281 19.55 16.71 5.45
C ASN A 281 20.66 16.59 4.39
N THR A 282 21.42 15.50 4.40
CA THR A 282 22.49 15.24 3.42
C THR A 282 22.04 14.19 2.43
N THR A 283 21.86 14.60 1.18
CA THR A 283 21.56 13.71 0.05
C THR A 283 22.84 13.47 -0.73
N THR A 284 23.20 12.22 -0.92
CA THR A 284 24.35 11.82 -1.74
C THR A 284 23.84 11.36 -3.11
N ILE A 285 24.35 12.02 -4.16
CA ILE A 285 24.13 11.65 -5.54
C ILE A 285 25.42 11.01 -6.06
N GLN A 286 25.34 9.76 -6.49
CA GLN A 286 26.46 9.09 -7.15
C GLN A 286 26.48 9.49 -8.61
N LEU A 287 27.50 10.24 -9.02
CA LEU A 287 27.72 10.63 -10.41
C LEU A 287 28.95 9.88 -10.94
N ASP A 288 28.72 9.05 -11.94
CA ASP A 288 29.86 8.48 -12.72
C ASP A 288 30.33 9.48 -13.77
N LEU A 289 31.37 10.23 -13.44
CA LEU A 289 31.98 11.19 -14.37
C LEU A 289 32.60 10.52 -15.58
N GLY A 290 32.93 9.22 -15.50
CA GLY A 290 33.41 8.43 -16.65
C GLY A 290 32.31 8.21 -17.70
N SER A 291 31.04 8.28 -17.29
CA SER A 291 29.86 8.17 -18.16
C SER A 291 29.69 9.38 -19.09
N LEU A 292 30.38 10.51 -18.84
CA LEU A 292 30.31 11.73 -19.66
C LEU A 292 31.04 11.61 -21.01
N ASP A 293 31.82 10.55 -21.23
CA ASP A 293 32.41 10.26 -22.54
C ASP A 293 31.34 9.70 -23.49
N GLU A 294 30.65 10.59 -24.21
CA GLU A 294 29.58 10.25 -25.16
C GLU A 294 30.01 9.25 -26.27
N LYS A 295 31.34 9.04 -26.48
CA LYS A 295 31.82 8.03 -27.41
C LYS A 295 31.75 6.62 -26.81
N LYS A 296 31.95 6.52 -25.48
CA LYS A 296 31.94 5.25 -24.75
C LYS A 296 30.58 4.96 -24.14
N ASN A 297 29.87 6.00 -23.74
CA ASN A 297 28.58 5.90 -23.09
C ASN A 297 27.60 6.94 -23.66
N PRO A 298 26.97 6.67 -24.80
CA PRO A 298 25.97 7.56 -25.39
C PRO A 298 24.80 7.79 -24.44
N GLY A 299 24.54 9.05 -24.12
CA GLY A 299 23.46 9.42 -23.17
C GLY A 299 23.87 9.49 -21.70
N GLY A 300 25.15 9.28 -21.39
CA GLY A 300 25.66 9.36 -20.01
C GLY A 300 25.40 10.71 -19.36
N PHE A 301 25.50 11.81 -20.11
CA PHE A 301 25.11 13.14 -19.61
C PHE A 301 23.62 13.25 -19.28
N ALA A 302 22.76 12.64 -20.10
CA ALA A 302 21.34 12.64 -19.84
C ALA A 302 20.99 11.91 -18.52
N TRP A 303 21.62 10.76 -18.29
CA TRP A 303 21.46 10.03 -17.03
C TRP A 303 22.05 10.75 -15.81
N MET A 304 23.09 11.55 -16.00
CA MET A 304 23.55 12.46 -14.94
C MET A 304 22.49 13.49 -14.58
N MET A 305 21.80 14.07 -15.58
CA MET A 305 20.69 15.01 -15.34
C MET A 305 19.54 14.35 -14.58
N TYR A 306 19.21 13.09 -14.87
CA TYR A 306 18.27 12.32 -14.08
C TYR A 306 18.62 12.31 -12.59
N SER A 307 19.86 11.95 -12.27
CA SER A 307 20.34 11.89 -10.87
C SER A 307 20.29 13.25 -10.18
N MET A 308 20.57 14.33 -10.90
CA MET A 308 20.49 15.70 -10.36
C MET A 308 19.07 16.12 -10.04
N ILE A 309 18.10 15.82 -10.93
CA ILE A 309 16.68 16.13 -10.69
C ILE A 309 16.17 15.34 -9.48
N ARG A 310 16.46 14.03 -9.42
CA ARG A 310 16.08 13.19 -8.28
C ARG A 310 16.66 13.74 -6.96
N GLY A 311 17.92 14.17 -6.96
CA GLY A 311 18.55 14.78 -5.78
C GLY A 311 17.88 16.07 -5.34
N SER A 312 17.42 16.90 -6.30
CA SER A 312 16.70 18.14 -5.99
C SER A 312 15.33 17.90 -5.35
N TYR A 313 14.64 16.82 -5.74
CA TYR A 313 13.36 16.43 -5.12
C TYR A 313 13.53 15.97 -3.68
N HIS A 314 14.60 15.27 -3.39
CA HIS A 314 14.89 14.82 -2.04
C HIS A 314 15.08 15.97 -1.02
N GLY A 315 15.33 17.18 -1.50
CA GLY A 315 15.39 18.41 -0.71
C GLY A 315 14.04 19.11 -0.60
N ASP A 316 14.00 20.35 -1.09
CA ASP A 316 12.86 21.26 -0.93
C ASP A 316 11.69 20.97 -1.87
N LEU A 317 11.95 20.38 -3.06
CA LEU A 317 10.91 20.19 -4.08
C LEU A 317 9.82 19.21 -3.62
N PHE A 318 10.19 18.16 -2.89
CA PHE A 318 9.19 17.23 -2.36
C PHE A 318 8.21 17.94 -1.41
N LYS A 319 8.71 18.71 -0.46
CA LYS A 319 7.87 19.46 0.50
C LYS A 319 6.97 20.49 -0.19
N GLN A 320 7.45 21.11 -1.28
CA GLN A 320 6.66 22.05 -2.07
C GLN A 320 5.51 21.33 -2.81
N ASN A 321 5.77 20.14 -3.34
CA ASN A 321 4.78 19.36 -4.10
C ASN A 321 3.81 18.58 -3.20
N PHE A 322 4.26 18.15 -2.02
CA PHE A 322 3.53 17.32 -1.07
C PHE A 322 3.56 17.93 0.35
N PRO A 323 3.00 19.14 0.56
CA PRO A 323 3.10 19.87 1.83
C PRO A 323 2.46 19.15 3.01
N ASN A 324 1.54 18.23 2.76
CA ASN A 324 0.85 17.44 3.78
C ASN A 324 1.57 16.13 4.14
N GLU A 325 2.59 15.73 3.37
CA GLU A 325 3.39 14.53 3.66
C GLU A 325 4.57 14.91 4.58
N LYS A 326 4.69 14.21 5.70
CA LYS A 326 5.74 14.48 6.71
C LYS A 326 7.10 13.93 6.31
N GLU A 327 7.11 12.82 5.60
CA GLU A 327 8.31 12.09 5.21
C GLU A 327 8.45 12.05 3.70
N TYR A 328 9.69 12.16 3.24
CA TYR A 328 9.98 12.00 1.82
C TYR A 328 9.64 10.58 1.37
N ARG A 329 9.06 10.48 0.19
CA ARG A 329 8.98 9.27 -0.61
C ARG A 329 9.30 9.56 -2.07
N HIS A 330 9.76 8.59 -2.79
CA HIS A 330 9.82 8.67 -4.23
C HIS A 330 8.40 8.80 -4.80
N SER A 331 8.17 9.73 -5.70
CA SER A 331 6.84 10.03 -6.25
C SER A 331 6.83 9.94 -7.77
N LEU A 332 5.65 9.71 -8.34
CA LEU A 332 5.44 9.77 -9.79
C LEU A 332 5.96 11.09 -10.37
N LYS A 333 5.62 12.21 -9.72
CA LYS A 333 6.01 13.54 -10.17
C LYS A 333 7.53 13.75 -10.20
N GLU A 334 8.25 13.16 -9.26
CA GLU A 334 9.70 13.19 -9.22
C GLU A 334 10.31 12.37 -10.36
N GLU A 335 9.81 11.15 -10.53
CA GLU A 335 10.35 10.23 -11.54
C GLU A 335 10.03 10.74 -12.95
N ASP A 336 8.81 11.23 -13.18
CA ASP A 336 8.46 11.86 -14.46
C ASP A 336 9.35 13.06 -14.78
N ALA A 337 9.54 13.98 -13.83
CA ALA A 337 10.42 15.13 -14.02
C ALA A 337 11.85 14.71 -14.35
N ALA A 338 12.37 13.67 -13.71
CA ALA A 338 13.72 13.17 -13.93
C ALA A 338 13.87 12.50 -15.30
N LEU A 339 12.93 11.63 -15.69
CA LEU A 339 12.95 10.96 -16.98
C LEU A 339 12.64 11.90 -18.15
N SER A 340 11.71 12.85 -17.98
CA SER A 340 11.44 13.91 -18.96
C SER A 340 12.67 14.80 -19.21
N MET A 341 13.51 15.02 -18.17
CA MET A 341 14.79 15.72 -18.33
C MET A 341 15.78 14.90 -19.17
N VAL A 342 15.81 13.57 -18.98
CA VAL A 342 16.62 12.67 -19.85
C VAL A 342 16.20 12.81 -21.30
N VAL A 343 14.89 12.69 -21.59
CA VAL A 343 14.33 12.85 -22.95
C VAL A 343 14.73 14.19 -23.53
N SER A 344 14.49 15.30 -22.82
CA SER A 344 14.83 16.64 -23.28
C SER A 344 16.32 16.82 -23.57
N THR A 345 17.17 16.12 -22.81
CA THR A 345 18.62 16.15 -22.99
C THR A 345 19.04 15.39 -24.24
N VAL A 346 18.55 14.17 -24.45
CA VAL A 346 18.90 13.36 -25.65
C VAL A 346 18.34 13.93 -26.94
N GLU A 347 17.26 14.67 -26.87
CA GLU A 347 16.69 15.40 -28.01
C GLU A 347 17.42 16.73 -28.31
N GLY A 348 18.32 17.15 -27.42
CA GLY A 348 19.09 18.40 -27.58
C GLY A 348 18.29 19.66 -27.24
N LYS A 349 17.21 19.52 -26.47
CA LYS A 349 16.37 20.65 -26.00
C LYS A 349 16.97 21.38 -24.79
N VAL A 350 17.92 20.76 -24.10
CA VAL A 350 18.63 21.34 -22.95
C VAL A 350 19.86 22.12 -23.43
N ALA A 351 19.86 23.44 -23.21
CA ALA A 351 21.03 24.27 -23.49
C ALA A 351 22.13 24.01 -22.45
N THR A 352 23.33 23.66 -22.89
CA THR A 352 24.51 23.55 -22.02
C THR A 352 25.55 24.59 -22.38
N ASN A 353 26.09 25.29 -21.38
CA ASN A 353 27.22 26.20 -21.53
C ASN A 353 28.58 25.46 -21.43
N MET A 354 28.56 24.12 -21.32
CA MET A 354 29.77 23.31 -21.21
C MET A 354 30.38 23.10 -22.60
N LYS A 355 31.53 23.71 -22.85
CA LYS A 355 32.29 23.53 -24.10
C LYS A 355 32.65 22.05 -24.30
N GLY A 356 32.21 21.47 -25.42
CA GLY A 356 32.54 20.10 -25.83
C GLY A 356 31.53 19.02 -25.43
N LEU A 357 30.50 19.34 -24.66
CA LEU A 357 29.43 18.39 -24.34
C LEU A 357 28.41 18.38 -25.47
N LYS A 358 28.21 17.24 -26.11
CA LYS A 358 27.16 17.03 -27.09
C LYS A 358 25.94 16.53 -26.34
N THR A 359 24.88 17.31 -26.29
CA THR A 359 23.59 16.97 -25.63
C THR A 359 22.80 15.96 -26.44
N LYS A 360 23.00 15.85 -27.74
CA LYS A 360 22.32 14.92 -28.62
C LYS A 360 23.24 13.78 -29.03
N PRO A 361 23.08 12.56 -28.42
CA PRO A 361 23.86 11.40 -28.85
C PRO A 361 23.47 11.01 -30.27
N LYS A 362 24.44 10.52 -31.04
CA LYS A 362 24.22 10.06 -32.44
C LYS A 362 23.41 8.76 -32.47
N ASN A 363 23.63 7.88 -31.49
CA ASN A 363 22.94 6.59 -31.37
C ASN A 363 22.44 6.47 -29.95
N LEU A 364 21.15 6.22 -29.80
CA LEU A 364 20.54 5.87 -28.53
C LEU A 364 20.64 4.36 -28.32
N ASP A 365 20.92 3.92 -27.10
CA ASP A 365 20.78 2.54 -26.72
C ASP A 365 19.27 2.16 -26.62
N GLU A 366 18.98 0.91 -26.35
CA GLU A 366 17.60 0.42 -26.26
C GLU A 366 16.82 1.13 -25.16
N SER A 367 17.44 1.33 -24.00
CA SER A 367 16.81 1.98 -22.84
C SER A 367 16.37 3.41 -23.16
N LEU A 368 17.24 4.21 -23.78
CA LEU A 368 16.92 5.58 -24.18
C LEU A 368 15.93 5.65 -25.34
N ARG A 369 15.97 4.70 -26.30
CA ARG A 369 14.94 4.62 -27.35
C ARG A 369 13.56 4.34 -26.77
N ASN A 370 13.45 3.35 -25.89
CA ASN A 370 12.19 3.01 -25.22
C ASN A 370 11.65 4.20 -24.42
N LEU A 371 12.54 4.93 -23.72
CA LEU A 371 12.16 6.11 -22.95
C LEU A 371 11.60 7.23 -23.84
N VAL A 372 12.27 7.53 -24.96
CA VAL A 372 11.81 8.55 -25.92
C VAL A 372 10.46 8.13 -26.54
N GLU A 373 10.32 6.87 -26.93
CA GLU A 373 9.09 6.34 -27.53
C GLU A 373 7.90 6.44 -26.56
N LEU A 374 8.10 6.08 -25.29
CA LEU A 374 7.05 6.21 -24.26
C LEU A 374 6.67 7.67 -24.00
N ASN A 375 7.65 8.56 -23.96
CA ASN A 375 7.42 9.99 -23.81
C ASN A 375 6.65 10.57 -24.99
N ASP A 376 7.05 10.25 -26.23
CA ASP A 376 6.37 10.73 -27.44
C ASP A 376 4.94 10.18 -27.57
N ALA A 377 4.70 8.99 -27.05
CA ALA A 377 3.37 8.40 -26.97
C ALA A 377 2.51 9.00 -25.83
N GLY A 378 3.06 9.82 -24.94
CA GLY A 378 2.39 10.33 -23.74
C GLY A 378 2.10 9.25 -22.69
N MET A 379 2.88 8.17 -22.69
CA MET A 379 2.68 6.99 -21.83
C MET A 379 3.80 6.78 -20.80
N LEU A 380 4.65 7.78 -20.60
CA LEU A 380 5.77 7.70 -19.66
C LEU A 380 5.27 7.45 -18.22
N ASP A 381 4.26 8.20 -17.76
CA ASP A 381 3.66 8.01 -16.44
C ASP A 381 3.08 6.61 -16.25
N CYS A 382 2.49 6.04 -17.31
CA CYS A 382 1.94 4.68 -17.26
C CYS A 382 3.06 3.65 -17.06
N TRP A 383 4.18 3.81 -17.77
CA TRP A 383 5.36 2.95 -17.58
C TRP A 383 5.92 3.08 -16.16
N ILE A 384 6.06 4.31 -15.65
CA ILE A 384 6.55 4.57 -14.29
C ILE A 384 5.68 3.86 -13.27
N LEU A 385 4.35 4.00 -13.38
CA LEU A 385 3.39 3.45 -12.42
C LEU A 385 3.23 1.93 -12.48
N ILE A 386 3.32 1.33 -13.67
CA ILE A 386 3.04 -0.11 -13.82
C ILE A 386 4.34 -0.93 -13.82
N SER A 387 5.37 -0.47 -14.55
CA SER A 387 6.58 -1.24 -14.81
C SER A 387 7.80 -0.75 -14.04
N GLY A 388 7.82 0.52 -13.66
CA GLY A 388 8.94 1.19 -13.01
C GLY A 388 8.72 1.55 -11.53
N ALA A 389 7.54 1.27 -10.97
CA ALA A 389 7.17 1.71 -9.63
C ALA A 389 7.93 0.99 -8.52
N ASP A 390 8.28 1.75 -7.51
CA ASP A 390 8.62 1.30 -6.17
C ASP A 390 7.45 1.59 -5.19
N ASP A 391 7.62 1.23 -3.91
CA ASP A 391 6.58 1.43 -2.87
C ASP A 391 6.18 2.90 -2.69
N GLY A 392 7.06 3.83 -3.01
CA GLY A 392 6.79 5.27 -2.93
C GLY A 392 5.90 5.74 -4.07
N ILE A 393 6.26 5.40 -5.31
CA ILE A 393 5.50 5.73 -6.54
C ILE A 393 4.15 5.03 -6.54
N ALA A 394 4.06 3.81 -6.04
CA ALA A 394 2.83 3.03 -6.00
C ALA A 394 1.68 3.76 -5.27
N LYS A 395 2.00 4.67 -4.33
CA LYS A 395 1.01 5.48 -3.62
C LYS A 395 0.29 6.50 -4.51
N ASP A 396 0.87 6.85 -5.65
CA ASP A 396 0.28 7.81 -6.59
C ASP A 396 -0.68 7.13 -7.59
N TYR A 397 -0.68 5.77 -7.63
CA TYR A 397 -1.42 5.02 -8.65
C TYR A 397 -2.93 5.28 -8.65
N ASP A 398 -3.57 5.22 -7.49
CA ASP A 398 -5.03 5.35 -7.39
C ASP A 398 -5.53 6.72 -7.86
N ALA A 399 -4.79 7.77 -7.54
CA ALA A 399 -5.10 9.12 -7.99
C ALA A 399 -4.95 9.24 -9.53
N TYR A 400 -3.86 8.70 -10.08
CA TYR A 400 -3.62 8.72 -11.51
C TYR A 400 -4.63 7.87 -12.28
N ARG A 401 -4.92 6.65 -11.83
CA ARG A 401 -5.91 5.75 -12.45
C ARG A 401 -7.29 6.38 -12.55
N LYS A 402 -7.71 7.14 -11.56
CA LYS A 402 -9.02 7.79 -11.54
C LYS A 402 -9.24 8.68 -12.76
N GLU A 403 -8.20 9.35 -13.23
CA GLU A 403 -8.27 10.29 -14.34
C GLU A 403 -7.80 9.69 -15.67
N HIS A 404 -6.92 8.65 -15.61
CA HIS A 404 -6.21 8.14 -16.78
C HIS A 404 -6.38 6.63 -17.01
N ARG A 405 -7.52 6.03 -16.59
CA ARG A 405 -7.77 4.59 -16.69
C ARG A 405 -7.56 4.05 -18.11
N GLN A 406 -8.10 4.75 -19.12
CA GLN A 406 -7.94 4.33 -20.51
C GLN A 406 -6.48 4.40 -20.98
N LEU A 407 -5.74 5.42 -20.58
CA LEU A 407 -4.32 5.56 -20.95
C LEU A 407 -3.46 4.42 -20.35
N LEU A 408 -3.76 4.00 -19.11
CA LEU A 408 -3.14 2.82 -18.48
C LEU A 408 -3.45 1.54 -19.24
N HIS A 409 -4.69 1.38 -19.69
CA HIS A 409 -5.11 0.25 -20.52
C HIS A 409 -4.37 0.25 -21.86
N ASP A 410 -4.35 1.37 -22.58
CA ASP A 410 -3.67 1.53 -23.87
C ASP A 410 -2.16 1.29 -23.77
N TYR A 411 -1.53 1.68 -22.65
CA TYR A 411 -0.13 1.38 -22.37
C TYR A 411 0.10 -0.14 -22.30
N LEU A 412 -0.70 -0.86 -21.54
CA LEU A 412 -0.58 -2.32 -21.41
C LEU A 412 -0.81 -3.02 -22.76
N ASP A 413 -1.82 -2.59 -23.52
CA ASP A 413 -2.15 -3.17 -24.82
C ASP A 413 -1.04 -2.95 -25.86
N ARG A 414 -0.47 -1.75 -25.90
CA ARG A 414 0.49 -1.36 -26.97
C ARG A 414 1.93 -1.68 -26.63
N PHE A 415 2.33 -1.56 -25.36
CA PHE A 415 3.73 -1.60 -24.93
C PHE A 415 4.10 -2.80 -24.08
N VAL A 416 3.12 -3.55 -23.58
CA VAL A 416 3.40 -4.68 -22.68
C VAL A 416 2.95 -6.01 -23.23
N VAL A 417 1.78 -6.06 -23.90
CA VAL A 417 1.21 -7.28 -24.44
C VAL A 417 1.42 -7.35 -25.95
N HIS A 418 2.38 -8.16 -26.39
CA HIS A 418 2.78 -8.24 -27.80
C HIS A 418 2.35 -9.54 -28.45
N GLY A 419 1.78 -9.45 -29.67
CA GLY A 419 1.32 -10.61 -30.41
C GLY A 419 0.00 -11.19 -29.87
N GLY A 420 -0.30 -12.41 -30.22
CA GLY A 420 -1.59 -13.05 -29.95
C GLY A 420 -2.59 -12.77 -31.06
N VAL A 421 -3.42 -13.78 -31.34
CA VAL A 421 -4.46 -13.81 -32.36
C VAL A 421 -4.11 -13.11 -33.67
N ASN A 422 -3.59 -13.89 -34.58
CA ASN A 422 -3.46 -13.44 -35.97
C ASN A 422 -4.88 -13.24 -36.55
N PRO A 423 -5.34 -12.03 -36.94
CA PRO A 423 -6.69 -11.85 -37.49
C PRO A 423 -6.86 -12.43 -38.88
N ALA A 424 -5.91 -13.28 -39.32
CA ALA A 424 -5.90 -13.92 -40.64
C ALA A 424 -5.41 -15.36 -40.52
N GLN A 425 -6.27 -16.25 -40.07
CA GLN A 425 -6.33 -17.66 -40.51
C GLN A 425 -7.79 -18.13 -40.53
#